data_d7577085d6bd738c336b09a7af6e2941
#
_entry.id   d7577085d6bd738c336b09a7af6e2941
#
_cell.length_a   1.000
_cell.length_b   1.000
_cell.length_c   1.000
_cell.angle_alpha   90.00
_cell.angle_beta   90.00
_cell.angle_gamma   90.00
#
_symmetry.space_group_name_H-M   'P 1'
#
loop_
_entity.id
_entity.type
_entity.pdbx_description
1 polymer ?
#
loop_
_entity_poly.entity_id
_entity_poly.type
_entity_poly.pdbx_seq_one_letter_code
_entity_poly.pdbx_strand_id
1 'polypeptide(L)'
;MNDLTLNIGVDVGNYDTKSQSTITPSSFTAYEMDQLIAEEALTFGGRYYIPTNERDNQEKDKTQSEHALIMTLFGIAKEIISQVSSEGEIPSAIQRKVDEVRRIRLGVGLPVGYYSELSQKTHQYYRQTFENGVCFGYKGRLTGGKYVYFNLMVDKIGVYPQDVIGVIRNPRLMIPQSAEDYYIIGIGGGTLDLIPMSGGPQVHKCVSLALGTTEMYKCIGSRLQQNGYGEKDYKMIENVLLGKRTFIAEEERRMIINETKLYADKIINNLQNRGLKLNDYPSVFIGGGALLLRKYFEESGAFIKTEFVENTRENAICYARAVAA
;
A
#
# COMPACT_ATOMS: atom_id res chain seq x y z
N MET A 1 -2.37 17.89 31.16
CA MET A 1 -1.70 16.97 30.19
C MET A 1 -1.93 17.55 28.81
N ASN A 2 -0.87 17.76 28.03
CA ASN A 2 -1.06 18.20 26.65
C ASN A 2 -1.56 16.99 25.85
N ASP A 3 -2.80 17.04 25.39
CA ASP A 3 -3.37 16.03 24.49
C ASP A 3 -2.62 16.11 23.15
N LEU A 4 -1.83 15.09 22.85
CA LEU A 4 -1.11 15.00 21.58
C LEU A 4 -2.08 14.58 20.47
N THR A 5 -2.12 15.38 19.40
CA THR A 5 -2.86 15.06 18.18
C THR A 5 -1.89 14.65 17.08
N LEU A 6 -2.05 13.46 16.52
CA LEU A 6 -1.22 12.96 15.42
C LEU A 6 -1.98 12.95 14.09
N ASN A 7 -1.26 13.22 12.99
CA ASN A 7 -1.79 13.08 11.64
C ASN A 7 -1.31 11.74 11.08
N ILE A 8 -2.24 10.87 10.76
CA ILE A 8 -1.96 9.50 10.33
C ILE A 8 -2.53 9.26 8.95
N GLY A 9 -1.70 8.82 8.04
CA GLY A 9 -2.10 8.34 6.72
C GLY A 9 -2.01 6.83 6.65
N VAL A 10 -3.06 6.18 6.16
CA VAL A 10 -3.08 4.74 5.96
C VAL A 10 -3.51 4.43 4.53
N ASP A 11 -2.64 3.75 3.80
CA ASP A 11 -2.89 3.25 2.46
C ASP A 11 -3.14 1.74 2.52
N VAL A 12 -4.41 1.35 2.52
CA VAL A 12 -4.83 -0.06 2.53
C VAL A 12 -4.80 -0.58 1.10
N GLY A 13 -3.66 -1.14 0.69
CA GLY A 13 -3.50 -1.78 -0.61
C GLY A 13 -3.96 -3.24 -0.61
N ASN A 14 -4.02 -3.87 -1.79
CA ASN A 14 -4.38 -5.29 -1.91
C ASN A 14 -3.23 -6.24 -1.50
N TYR A 15 -2.01 -5.77 -1.48
CA TYR A 15 -0.81 -6.56 -1.14
C TYR A 15 -0.29 -6.21 0.25
N ASP A 16 -0.09 -4.92 0.51
CA ASP A 16 0.35 -4.39 1.79
C ASP A 16 -0.48 -3.18 2.19
N THR A 17 -0.76 -3.06 3.47
CA THR A 17 -1.22 -1.84 4.12
C THR A 17 -0.02 -1.04 4.61
N LYS A 18 0.00 0.23 4.30
CA LYS A 18 1.13 1.12 4.59
C LYS A 18 0.68 2.32 5.41
N SER A 19 1.45 2.65 6.44
CA SER A 19 1.40 3.96 7.09
C SER A 19 2.61 4.81 6.68
N GLN A 20 2.82 5.97 7.29
CA GLN A 20 3.98 6.81 6.96
C GLN A 20 5.32 6.09 7.18
N SER A 21 5.41 5.27 8.22
CA SER A 21 6.65 4.60 8.63
C SER A 21 6.61 3.07 8.62
N THR A 22 5.42 2.46 8.51
CA THR A 22 5.28 1.00 8.64
C THR A 22 4.59 0.34 7.44
N ILE A 23 4.80 -0.97 7.32
CA ILE A 23 4.17 -1.84 6.31
C ILE A 23 3.66 -3.09 7.03
N THR A 24 2.46 -3.54 6.65
CA THR A 24 1.83 -4.77 7.15
C THR A 24 1.19 -5.50 5.96
N PRO A 25 1.30 -6.83 5.85
CA PRO A 25 0.55 -7.58 4.84
C PRO A 25 -0.95 -7.26 4.93
N SER A 26 -1.61 -7.03 3.79
CA SER A 26 -3.03 -6.67 3.74
C SER A 26 -3.95 -7.88 3.84
N SER A 27 -3.69 -8.75 4.79
CA SER A 27 -4.52 -9.92 5.08
C SER A 27 -4.42 -10.31 6.54
N PHE A 28 -5.47 -10.91 7.07
CA PHE A 28 -5.48 -11.43 8.43
C PHE A 28 -6.42 -12.63 8.56
N THR A 29 -6.19 -13.43 9.59
CA THR A 29 -7.17 -14.41 10.10
C THR A 29 -7.74 -13.90 11.41
N ALA A 30 -9.06 -14.00 11.58
CA ALA A 30 -9.76 -13.60 12.79
C ALA A 30 -10.00 -14.79 13.73
N TYR A 31 -9.83 -14.57 15.03
CA TYR A 31 -10.02 -15.56 16.09
C TYR A 31 -10.88 -14.99 17.21
N GLU A 32 -11.64 -15.87 17.88
CA GLU A 32 -12.44 -15.51 19.06
C GLU A 32 -11.61 -15.46 20.36
N MET A 33 -10.41 -16.04 20.34
CA MET A 33 -9.49 -16.05 21.49
C MET A 33 -8.09 -15.63 21.09
N ASP A 34 -7.34 -15.04 22.04
CA ASP A 34 -5.97 -14.62 21.80
C ASP A 34 -5.07 -15.83 21.45
N GLN A 35 -4.36 -15.68 20.35
CA GLN A 35 -3.35 -16.64 19.92
C GLN A 35 -2.00 -16.26 20.57
N LEU A 36 -1.71 -16.83 21.72
CA LEU A 36 -0.55 -16.47 22.56
C LEU A 36 0.78 -16.54 21.82
N ILE A 37 0.91 -17.46 20.85
CA ILE A 37 2.12 -17.66 20.04
C ILE A 37 2.23 -16.70 18.86
N ALA A 38 1.18 -15.93 18.56
CA ALA A 38 1.22 -14.97 17.46
C ALA A 38 2.19 -13.82 17.78
N GLU A 39 3.15 -13.58 16.90
CA GLU A 39 4.15 -12.52 17.03
C GLU A 39 3.51 -11.13 16.88
N GLU A 40 2.48 -11.02 16.06
CA GLU A 40 1.74 -9.78 15.80
C GLU A 40 0.24 -10.06 15.83
N ALA A 41 -0.52 -9.24 16.55
CA ALA A 41 -1.97 -9.33 16.59
C ALA A 41 -2.61 -7.97 16.94
N LEU A 42 -3.84 -7.77 16.46
CA LEU A 42 -4.72 -6.67 16.85
C LEU A 42 -5.96 -7.24 17.52
N THR A 43 -6.45 -6.60 18.58
CA THR A 43 -7.76 -6.94 19.17
C THR A 43 -8.71 -5.77 19.02
N PHE A 44 -9.91 -6.07 18.51
CA PHE A 44 -10.98 -5.10 18.31
C PHE A 44 -12.34 -5.80 18.35
N GLY A 45 -13.33 -5.19 18.99
CA GLY A 45 -14.68 -5.75 19.07
C GLY A 45 -14.78 -7.13 19.70
N GLY A 46 -13.85 -7.48 20.61
CA GLY A 46 -13.81 -8.80 21.28
C GLY A 46 -13.16 -9.91 20.44
N ARG A 47 -12.65 -9.60 19.25
CA ARG A 47 -11.96 -10.55 18.36
C ARG A 47 -10.48 -10.22 18.24
N TYR A 48 -9.70 -11.20 17.78
CA TYR A 48 -8.25 -11.11 17.57
C TYR A 48 -7.92 -11.34 16.10
N TYR A 49 -7.13 -10.46 15.53
CA TYR A 49 -6.78 -10.45 14.11
C TYR A 49 -5.27 -10.62 13.98
N ILE A 50 -4.84 -11.64 13.27
CA ILE A 50 -3.42 -11.97 13.06
C ILE A 50 -3.09 -11.74 11.59
N PRO A 51 -2.12 -10.88 11.26
CA PRO A 51 -1.71 -10.67 9.88
C PRO A 51 -1.23 -11.99 9.24
N THR A 52 -1.63 -12.21 8.00
CA THR A 52 -1.22 -13.37 7.20
C THR A 52 -0.60 -12.93 5.88
N ASN A 53 0.10 -13.85 5.20
CA ASN A 53 0.63 -13.61 3.87
C ASN A 53 -0.33 -14.04 2.76
N GLU A 54 -1.54 -14.48 3.09
CA GLU A 54 -2.59 -14.75 2.12
C GLU A 54 -3.09 -13.43 1.53
N ARG A 55 -3.24 -13.35 0.19
CA ARG A 55 -3.39 -12.07 -0.50
C ARG A 55 -4.49 -12.08 -1.55
N ASP A 56 -5.67 -12.62 -1.17
CA ASP A 56 -6.79 -12.78 -2.10
C ASP A 56 -7.84 -11.65 -2.04
N ASN A 57 -7.62 -10.61 -1.24
CA ASN A 57 -8.65 -9.60 -1.03
C ASN A 57 -8.57 -8.48 -2.07
N GLN A 58 -9.47 -8.50 -3.07
CA GLN A 58 -9.61 -7.48 -4.12
C GLN A 58 -10.94 -6.74 -4.02
N GLU A 59 -11.34 -6.32 -2.82
CA GLU A 59 -12.57 -5.55 -2.65
C GLU A 59 -12.44 -4.15 -3.26
N LYS A 60 -13.31 -3.85 -4.23
CA LYS A 60 -13.41 -2.50 -4.82
C LYS A 60 -13.97 -1.50 -3.82
N ASP A 61 -15.04 -1.89 -3.12
CA ASP A 61 -15.69 -1.07 -2.10
C ASP A 61 -15.26 -1.51 -0.71
N LYS A 62 -14.25 -0.85 -0.20
CA LYS A 62 -13.65 -1.12 1.13
C LYS A 62 -14.60 -0.89 2.32
N THR A 63 -15.83 -0.43 2.07
CA THR A 63 -16.85 -0.25 3.12
C THR A 63 -17.77 -1.45 3.27
N GLN A 64 -17.63 -2.48 2.43
CA GLN A 64 -18.50 -3.66 2.44
C GLN A 64 -18.06 -4.72 3.46
N SER A 65 -16.82 -4.69 3.92
CA SER A 65 -16.31 -5.65 4.90
C SER A 65 -15.52 -4.94 6.01
N GLU A 66 -15.25 -5.65 7.09
CA GLU A 66 -14.40 -5.15 8.16
C GLU A 66 -12.91 -5.08 7.77
N HIS A 67 -12.52 -5.68 6.63
CA HIS A 67 -11.11 -5.81 6.23
C HIS A 67 -10.38 -4.46 6.21
N ALA A 68 -10.92 -3.46 5.51
CA ALA A 68 -10.28 -2.16 5.42
C ALA A 68 -10.19 -1.45 6.79
N LEU A 69 -11.19 -1.63 7.64
CA LEU A 69 -11.16 -1.09 9.01
C LEU A 69 -10.04 -1.71 9.83
N ILE A 70 -9.98 -3.04 9.89
CA ILE A 70 -8.97 -3.76 10.67
C ILE A 70 -7.55 -3.42 10.19
N MET A 71 -7.34 -3.40 8.87
CA MET A 71 -6.05 -3.01 8.32
C MET A 71 -5.72 -1.54 8.59
N THR A 72 -6.72 -0.65 8.61
CA THR A 72 -6.53 0.74 9.03
C THR A 72 -6.11 0.82 10.49
N LEU A 73 -6.72 0.04 11.39
CA LEU A 73 -6.34 -0.01 12.80
C LEU A 73 -4.91 -0.55 13.00
N PHE A 74 -4.47 -1.56 12.24
CA PHE A 74 -3.06 -1.98 12.21
C PHE A 74 -2.13 -0.83 11.81
N GLY A 75 -2.48 -0.10 10.76
CA GLY A 75 -1.73 1.06 10.31
C GLY A 75 -1.64 2.16 11.38
N ILE A 76 -2.76 2.48 12.02
CA ILE A 76 -2.83 3.48 13.11
C ILE A 76 -1.97 3.03 14.30
N ALA A 77 -2.12 1.79 14.78
CA ALA A 77 -1.37 1.29 15.94
C ALA A 77 0.14 1.37 15.72
N LYS A 78 0.60 0.82 14.61
CA LYS A 78 2.02 0.77 14.28
C LYS A 78 2.60 2.17 14.06
N GLU A 79 1.85 3.05 13.42
CA GLU A 79 2.29 4.42 13.18
C GLU A 79 2.41 5.22 14.48
N ILE A 80 1.41 5.16 15.38
CA ILE A 80 1.47 5.83 16.68
C ILE A 80 2.69 5.34 17.46
N ILE A 81 2.85 4.01 17.61
CA ILE A 81 3.98 3.45 18.34
C ILE A 81 5.30 3.90 17.71
N SER A 82 5.43 3.87 16.39
CA SER A 82 6.64 4.31 15.70
C SER A 82 6.97 5.80 15.92
N GLN A 83 5.96 6.66 16.13
CA GLN A 83 6.16 8.09 16.37
C GLN A 83 6.47 8.41 17.84
N VAL A 84 5.92 7.65 18.78
CA VAL A 84 6.04 7.99 20.21
C VAL A 84 7.08 7.18 20.96
N SER A 85 7.52 6.02 20.43
CA SER A 85 8.45 5.13 21.10
C SER A 85 9.77 4.99 20.36
N SER A 86 10.80 4.54 21.08
CA SER A 86 12.10 4.17 20.56
C SER A 86 12.29 2.65 20.58
N GLU A 87 13.18 2.12 19.73
CA GLU A 87 13.48 0.71 19.73
C GLU A 87 14.03 0.25 21.08
N GLY A 88 13.53 -0.88 21.61
CA GLY A 88 13.96 -1.45 22.87
C GLY A 88 13.26 -0.91 24.13
N GLU A 89 12.30 -0.01 23.98
CA GLU A 89 11.51 0.44 25.13
C GLU A 89 10.62 -0.68 25.70
N ILE A 90 10.45 -0.67 27.03
CA ILE A 90 9.56 -1.64 27.69
C ILE A 90 8.08 -1.32 27.42
N PRO A 91 7.20 -2.33 27.33
CA PRO A 91 5.80 -2.15 26.96
C PRO A 91 5.04 -1.15 27.83
N SER A 92 5.32 -1.08 29.14
CA SER A 92 4.68 -0.12 30.05
C SER A 92 5.08 1.33 29.79
N ALA A 93 6.29 1.58 29.29
CA ALA A 93 6.72 2.91 28.87
C ALA A 93 6.04 3.31 27.56
N ILE A 94 5.95 2.37 26.60
CA ILE A 94 5.22 2.57 25.36
C ILE A 94 3.75 2.88 25.64
N GLN A 95 3.09 2.12 26.54
CA GLN A 95 1.69 2.38 26.91
C GLN A 95 1.49 3.81 27.44
N ARG A 96 2.37 4.26 28.34
CA ARG A 96 2.25 5.64 28.88
C ARG A 96 2.32 6.70 27.77
N LYS A 97 3.22 6.53 26.80
CA LYS A 97 3.35 7.46 25.68
C LYS A 97 2.16 7.38 24.72
N VAL A 98 1.64 6.18 24.48
CA VAL A 98 0.42 5.98 23.69
C VAL A 98 -0.78 6.63 24.37
N ASP A 99 -0.87 6.58 25.71
CA ASP A 99 -1.95 7.22 26.49
C ASP A 99 -1.94 8.75 26.40
N GLU A 100 -0.81 9.38 26.01
CA GLU A 100 -0.73 10.81 25.72
C GLU A 100 -1.35 11.18 24.37
N VAL A 101 -1.44 10.21 23.43
CA VAL A 101 -2.09 10.39 22.13
C VAL A 101 -3.59 10.18 22.30
N ARG A 102 -4.35 11.25 22.40
CA ARG A 102 -5.80 11.20 22.59
C ARG A 102 -6.57 11.42 21.29
N ARG A 103 -5.94 12.07 20.32
CA ARG A 103 -6.59 12.51 19.09
C ARG A 103 -5.76 12.19 17.88
N ILE A 104 -6.43 11.83 16.80
CA ILE A 104 -5.79 11.67 15.49
C ILE A 104 -6.60 12.37 14.40
N ARG A 105 -5.91 12.75 13.32
CA ARG A 105 -6.51 13.06 12.04
C ARG A 105 -6.12 11.96 11.07
N LEU A 106 -7.11 11.32 10.45
CA LEU A 106 -6.90 10.13 9.63
C LEU A 106 -7.07 10.45 8.14
N GLY A 107 -6.02 10.21 7.36
CA GLY A 107 -6.06 10.23 5.91
C GLY A 107 -6.06 8.80 5.35
N VAL A 108 -7.02 8.50 4.46
CA VAL A 108 -7.12 7.21 3.76
C VAL A 108 -7.22 7.44 2.26
N GLY A 109 -6.97 6.40 1.45
CA GLY A 109 -6.99 6.50 0.00
C GLY A 109 -7.97 5.59 -0.70
N LEU A 110 -8.39 6.03 -1.89
CA LEU A 110 -9.16 5.24 -2.84
C LEU A 110 -8.52 5.30 -4.22
N PRO A 111 -8.54 4.20 -4.99
CA PRO A 111 -8.14 4.23 -6.39
C PRO A 111 -8.92 5.31 -7.16
N VAL A 112 -8.23 6.03 -8.04
CA VAL A 112 -8.80 7.18 -8.77
C VAL A 112 -10.05 6.80 -9.55
N GLY A 113 -10.06 5.61 -10.17
CA GLY A 113 -11.21 5.14 -10.94
C GLY A 113 -12.52 5.01 -10.14
N TYR A 114 -12.44 4.87 -8.82
CA TYR A 114 -13.60 4.76 -7.93
C TYR A 114 -13.78 5.97 -7.01
N TYR A 115 -12.87 6.93 -7.08
CA TYR A 115 -12.83 8.05 -6.13
C TYR A 115 -14.10 8.90 -6.16
N SER A 116 -14.58 9.27 -7.33
CA SER A 116 -15.81 10.07 -7.49
C SER A 116 -17.04 9.38 -6.96
N GLU A 117 -17.12 8.05 -7.07
CA GLU A 117 -18.27 7.24 -6.63
C GLU A 117 -18.22 6.93 -5.14
N LEU A 118 -17.04 6.55 -4.63
CA LEU A 118 -16.92 5.96 -3.30
C LEU A 118 -16.35 6.90 -2.23
N SER A 119 -15.80 8.06 -2.58
CA SER A 119 -15.13 8.93 -1.61
C SER A 119 -16.04 9.42 -0.49
N GLN A 120 -17.27 9.85 -0.83
CA GLN A 120 -18.24 10.29 0.17
C GLN A 120 -18.72 9.13 1.05
N LYS A 121 -19.00 7.98 0.45
CA LYS A 121 -19.40 6.76 1.17
C LYS A 121 -18.31 6.31 2.14
N THR A 122 -17.05 6.27 1.69
CA THR A 122 -15.90 5.91 2.51
C THR A 122 -15.69 6.91 3.66
N HIS A 123 -15.84 8.20 3.39
CA HIS A 123 -15.78 9.22 4.43
C HIS A 123 -16.85 9.02 5.49
N GLN A 124 -18.10 8.78 5.09
CA GLN A 124 -19.22 8.52 6.01
C GLN A 124 -18.99 7.24 6.82
N TYR A 125 -18.50 6.17 6.18
CA TYR A 125 -18.19 4.91 6.85
C TYR A 125 -17.19 5.10 8.00
N TYR A 126 -16.06 5.72 7.75
CA TYR A 126 -15.06 5.97 8.81
C TYR A 126 -15.58 6.97 9.84
N ARG A 127 -16.33 7.99 9.44
CA ARG A 127 -16.94 8.95 10.38
C ARG A 127 -17.87 8.25 11.35
N GLN A 128 -18.77 7.41 10.87
CA GLN A 128 -19.71 6.65 11.71
C GLN A 128 -18.98 5.66 12.61
N THR A 129 -17.99 4.96 12.07
CA THR A 129 -17.20 3.98 12.82
C THR A 129 -16.44 4.63 13.99
N PHE A 130 -15.95 5.85 13.82
CA PHE A 130 -15.13 6.55 14.81
C PHE A 130 -15.89 7.68 15.56
N GLU A 131 -17.19 7.81 15.39
CA GLU A 131 -17.99 8.90 15.97
C GLU A 131 -17.82 9.02 17.49
N ASN A 132 -17.80 7.90 18.19
CA ASN A 132 -17.64 7.83 19.64
C ASN A 132 -16.22 7.47 20.09
N GLY A 133 -15.24 7.66 19.21
CA GLY A 133 -13.88 7.18 19.41
C GLY A 133 -13.71 5.70 19.10
N VAL A 134 -12.48 5.22 19.23
CA VAL A 134 -12.14 3.81 18.98
C VAL A 134 -11.22 3.27 20.06
N CYS A 135 -11.57 2.09 20.58
CA CYS A 135 -10.76 1.34 21.53
C CYS A 135 -10.31 0.03 20.89
N PHE A 136 -9.02 -0.24 20.88
CA PHE A 136 -8.45 -1.47 20.36
C PHE A 136 -7.08 -1.75 20.99
N GLY A 137 -6.57 -2.96 20.85
CA GLY A 137 -5.24 -3.34 21.33
C GLY A 137 -4.36 -3.84 20.19
N TYR A 138 -3.06 -3.65 20.31
CA TYR A 138 -2.07 -4.17 19.37
C TYR A 138 -0.88 -4.77 20.14
N LYS A 139 -0.42 -5.95 19.71
CA LYS A 139 0.87 -6.53 20.11
C LYS A 139 1.71 -6.84 18.87
N GLY A 140 3.02 -6.73 19.00
CA GLY A 140 3.95 -7.03 17.93
C GLY A 140 5.38 -6.77 18.34
N ARG A 141 6.31 -6.84 17.39
CA ARG A 141 7.74 -6.58 17.65
C ARG A 141 7.97 -5.21 18.30
N LEU A 142 7.26 -4.19 17.86
CA LEU A 142 7.38 -2.83 18.38
C LEU A 142 6.98 -2.71 19.85
N THR A 143 6.17 -3.63 20.37
CA THR A 143 5.68 -3.65 21.77
C THR A 143 6.29 -4.78 22.59
N GLY A 144 7.37 -5.42 22.10
CA GLY A 144 7.98 -6.57 22.77
C GLY A 144 7.02 -7.76 22.95
N GLY A 145 6.04 -7.92 22.05
CA GLY A 145 5.04 -9.01 22.08
C GLY A 145 3.94 -8.83 23.13
N LYS A 146 3.84 -7.68 23.77
CA LYS A 146 2.79 -7.36 24.75
C LYS A 146 1.74 -6.43 24.12
N TYR A 147 0.48 -6.57 24.55
CA TYR A 147 -0.57 -5.65 24.13
C TYR A 147 -0.33 -4.24 24.68
N VAL A 148 -0.49 -3.28 23.77
CA VAL A 148 -0.63 -1.85 24.04
C VAL A 148 -2.02 -1.46 23.58
N TYR A 149 -2.75 -0.73 24.41
CA TYR A 149 -4.14 -0.37 24.18
C TYR A 149 -4.26 1.09 23.77
N PHE A 150 -5.16 1.34 22.84
CA PHE A 150 -5.44 2.66 22.29
C PHE A 150 -6.86 3.06 22.64
N ASN A 151 -7.04 4.32 22.99
CA ASN A 151 -8.34 4.96 23.17
C ASN A 151 -8.28 6.32 22.49
N LEU A 152 -8.75 6.40 21.25
CA LEU A 152 -8.53 7.51 20.34
C LEU A 152 -9.84 8.17 19.91
N MET A 153 -9.83 9.50 19.83
CA MET A 153 -10.82 10.28 19.09
C MET A 153 -10.27 10.61 17.70
N VAL A 154 -11.12 10.54 16.68
CA VAL A 154 -10.74 10.91 15.31
C VAL A 154 -11.37 12.26 14.98
N ASP A 155 -10.56 13.32 15.01
CA ASP A 155 -11.04 14.71 14.84
C ASP A 155 -11.37 15.04 13.39
N LYS A 156 -10.62 14.46 12.44
CA LYS A 156 -10.78 14.72 11.00
C LYS A 156 -10.52 13.46 10.20
N ILE A 157 -11.31 13.23 9.19
CA ILE A 157 -11.12 12.15 8.22
C ILE A 157 -10.97 12.79 6.84
N GLY A 158 -9.91 12.42 6.13
CA GLY A 158 -9.68 12.78 4.74
C GLY A 158 -9.66 11.53 3.86
N VAL A 159 -10.38 11.56 2.75
CA VAL A 159 -10.31 10.51 1.73
C VAL A 159 -9.65 11.13 0.49
N TYR A 160 -8.60 10.48 -0.02
CA TYR A 160 -7.74 11.04 -1.06
C TYR A 160 -7.63 10.12 -2.28
N PRO A 161 -7.46 10.68 -3.49
CA PRO A 161 -7.21 9.88 -4.68
C PRO A 161 -5.81 9.26 -4.60
N GLN A 162 -5.76 7.93 -4.53
CA GLN A 162 -4.52 7.15 -4.50
C GLN A 162 -3.66 7.47 -5.73
N ASP A 163 -2.34 7.38 -5.59
CA ASP A 163 -1.31 7.63 -6.58
C ASP A 163 -1.23 9.11 -7.06
N VAL A 164 -2.36 9.76 -7.33
CA VAL A 164 -2.36 11.18 -7.71
C VAL A 164 -1.72 12.03 -6.63
N ILE A 165 -2.19 11.91 -5.39
CA ILE A 165 -1.67 12.74 -4.30
C ILE A 165 -0.21 12.42 -3.98
N GLY A 166 0.20 11.15 -4.10
CA GLY A 166 1.57 10.70 -3.91
C GLY A 166 2.54 11.24 -4.97
N VAL A 167 2.03 11.57 -6.17
CA VAL A 167 2.81 12.15 -7.25
C VAL A 167 2.79 13.68 -7.20
N ILE A 168 1.62 14.33 -7.18
CA ILE A 168 1.53 15.78 -7.28
C ILE A 168 2.08 16.52 -6.05
N ARG A 169 2.12 15.88 -4.90
CA ARG A 169 2.68 16.44 -3.66
C ARG A 169 4.10 15.98 -3.35
N ASN A 170 4.73 15.23 -4.26
CA ASN A 170 6.11 14.81 -4.09
C ASN A 170 7.09 15.85 -4.68
N PRO A 171 7.81 16.61 -3.84
CA PRO A 171 8.71 17.67 -4.31
C PRO A 171 9.97 17.15 -5.03
N ARG A 172 10.21 15.84 -5.02
CA ARG A 172 11.39 15.22 -5.66
C ARG A 172 11.15 14.91 -7.14
N LEU A 173 9.90 14.91 -7.59
CA LEU A 173 9.54 14.62 -8.97
C LEU A 173 9.58 15.92 -9.79
N MET A 174 10.25 15.86 -10.94
CA MET A 174 10.38 16.99 -11.85
C MET A 174 9.26 17.03 -12.89
N ILE A 175 8.76 15.87 -13.33
CA ILE A 175 7.71 15.78 -14.34
C ILE A 175 6.46 16.55 -13.90
N PRO A 176 5.88 16.36 -12.70
CA PRO A 176 4.69 17.09 -12.28
C PRO A 176 4.91 18.61 -12.14
N GLN A 177 6.17 19.04 -11.99
CA GLN A 177 6.54 20.45 -11.87
C GLN A 177 6.79 21.14 -13.22
N SER A 178 7.12 20.37 -14.26
CA SER A 178 7.60 20.89 -15.54
C SER A 178 6.73 20.52 -16.74
N ALA A 179 5.85 19.55 -16.61
CA ALA A 179 4.99 19.08 -17.69
C ALA A 179 3.50 19.24 -17.31
N GLU A 180 2.70 19.80 -18.21
CA GLU A 180 1.25 19.86 -18.05
C GLU A 180 0.60 18.50 -18.36
N ASP A 181 1.09 17.87 -19.44
CA ASP A 181 0.61 16.57 -19.92
C ASP A 181 1.62 15.46 -19.56
N TYR A 182 1.18 14.47 -18.80
CA TYR A 182 1.96 13.29 -18.45
C TYR A 182 1.06 12.14 -17.99
N TYR A 183 1.63 10.97 -17.79
CA TYR A 183 0.90 9.83 -17.23
C TYR A 183 1.39 9.52 -15.82
N ILE A 184 0.47 9.21 -14.91
CA ILE A 184 0.77 8.51 -13.66
C ILE A 184 0.41 7.06 -13.86
N ILE A 185 1.36 6.17 -13.58
CA ILE A 185 1.21 4.72 -13.72
C ILE A 185 1.48 4.10 -12.36
N GLY A 186 0.40 3.80 -11.62
CA GLY A 186 0.45 3.11 -10.34
C GLY A 186 0.51 1.61 -10.55
N ILE A 187 1.50 0.90 -9.97
CA ILE A 187 1.56 -0.56 -10.03
C ILE A 187 1.63 -1.09 -8.60
N GLY A 188 0.48 -1.57 -8.13
CA GLY A 188 0.30 -2.20 -6.84
C GLY A 188 0.37 -3.73 -6.91
N GLY A 189 -0.12 -4.37 -5.84
CA GLY A 189 -0.25 -5.83 -5.79
C GLY A 189 -1.33 -6.36 -6.74
N GLY A 190 -2.53 -5.78 -6.71
CA GLY A 190 -3.69 -6.25 -7.49
C GLY A 190 -3.83 -5.58 -8.84
N THR A 191 -3.55 -4.29 -8.93
CA THR A 191 -3.88 -3.47 -10.10
C THR A 191 -2.69 -2.70 -10.64
N LEU A 192 -2.80 -2.35 -11.93
CA LEU A 192 -2.12 -1.25 -12.57
C LEU A 192 -3.15 -0.15 -12.80
N ASP A 193 -2.91 1.01 -12.24
CA ASP A 193 -3.77 2.17 -12.37
C ASP A 193 -3.11 3.19 -13.30
N LEU A 194 -3.81 3.54 -14.38
CA LEU A 194 -3.38 4.52 -15.35
C LEU A 194 -4.17 5.81 -15.17
N ILE A 195 -3.47 6.92 -14.98
CA ILE A 195 -4.06 8.23 -14.73
C ILE A 195 -3.42 9.24 -15.69
N PRO A 196 -4.09 9.58 -16.80
CA PRO A 196 -3.66 10.68 -17.67
C PRO A 196 -3.81 12.03 -16.93
N MET A 197 -2.77 12.85 -17.01
CA MET A 197 -2.72 14.18 -16.44
C MET A 197 -2.71 15.21 -17.59
N SER A 198 -3.53 16.26 -17.46
CA SER A 198 -3.54 17.42 -18.37
C SER A 198 -4.08 18.61 -17.58
N GLY A 199 -3.19 19.42 -17.00
CA GLY A 199 -3.56 20.45 -16.02
C GLY A 199 -4.22 19.90 -14.73
N GLY A 200 -4.32 18.58 -14.62
CA GLY A 200 -4.96 17.83 -13.53
C GLY A 200 -5.36 16.41 -13.97
N PRO A 201 -5.83 15.56 -13.05
CA PRO A 201 -6.21 14.19 -13.38
C PRO A 201 -7.43 14.15 -14.30
N GLN A 202 -7.30 13.46 -15.44
CA GLN A 202 -8.38 13.22 -16.39
C GLN A 202 -9.21 12.01 -15.95
N VAL A 203 -10.02 12.18 -14.89
CA VAL A 203 -10.73 11.08 -14.19
C VAL A 203 -11.50 10.16 -15.14
N HIS A 204 -12.15 10.73 -16.17
CA HIS A 204 -12.92 9.97 -17.16
C HIS A 204 -12.05 9.10 -18.10
N LYS A 205 -10.73 9.31 -18.10
CA LYS A 205 -9.75 8.50 -18.85
C LYS A 205 -8.94 7.56 -17.95
N CYS A 206 -9.17 7.59 -16.64
CA CYS A 206 -8.50 6.69 -15.72
C CYS A 206 -8.93 5.25 -15.96
N VAL A 207 -7.98 4.34 -15.89
CA VAL A 207 -8.22 2.91 -16.09
C VAL A 207 -7.49 2.12 -15.01
N SER A 208 -8.18 1.15 -14.42
CA SER A 208 -7.59 0.17 -13.51
C SER A 208 -7.58 -1.19 -14.20
N LEU A 209 -6.42 -1.81 -14.30
CA LEU A 209 -6.18 -3.09 -14.96
C LEU A 209 -5.74 -4.12 -13.93
N ALA A 210 -6.16 -5.38 -14.08
CA ALA A 210 -5.68 -6.50 -13.26
C ALA A 210 -4.26 -6.92 -13.68
N LEU A 211 -3.32 -5.98 -13.66
CA LEU A 211 -1.91 -6.13 -14.06
C LEU A 211 -0.95 -5.76 -12.91
N GLY A 212 -1.35 -6.02 -11.67
CA GLY A 212 -0.48 -5.85 -10.50
C GLY A 212 0.54 -6.99 -10.35
N THR A 213 1.39 -6.89 -9.32
CA THR A 213 2.47 -7.86 -9.09
C THR A 213 1.96 -9.26 -8.73
N THR A 214 0.77 -9.40 -8.15
CA THR A 214 0.17 -10.72 -7.88
C THR A 214 -0.05 -11.51 -9.16
N GLU A 215 -0.54 -10.86 -10.21
CA GLU A 215 -0.71 -11.51 -11.52
C GLU A 215 0.65 -11.89 -12.12
N MET A 216 1.64 -11.03 -11.98
CA MET A 216 3.01 -11.34 -12.39
C MET A 216 3.55 -12.59 -11.70
N TYR A 217 3.40 -12.68 -10.37
CA TYR A 217 3.86 -13.84 -9.61
C TYR A 217 3.13 -15.11 -10.00
N LYS A 218 1.82 -15.03 -10.27
CA LYS A 218 1.04 -16.18 -10.80
C LYS A 218 1.58 -16.66 -12.15
N CYS A 219 1.85 -15.74 -13.08
CA CYS A 219 2.45 -16.08 -14.39
C CYS A 219 3.81 -16.76 -14.22
N ILE A 220 4.69 -16.20 -13.39
CA ILE A 220 6.02 -16.77 -13.11
C ILE A 220 5.88 -18.16 -12.48
N GLY A 221 5.05 -18.31 -11.43
CA GLY A 221 4.83 -19.59 -10.76
C GLY A 221 4.32 -20.67 -11.70
N SER A 222 3.32 -20.35 -12.53
CA SER A 222 2.79 -21.28 -13.56
C SER A 222 3.87 -21.69 -14.55
N ARG A 223 4.74 -20.77 -14.95
CA ARG A 223 5.83 -21.07 -15.89
C ARG A 223 6.89 -21.98 -15.27
N LEU A 224 7.24 -21.76 -14.02
CA LEU A 224 8.15 -22.62 -13.26
C LEU A 224 7.57 -24.06 -13.17
N GLN A 225 6.31 -24.22 -12.79
CA GLN A 225 5.64 -25.51 -12.70
C GLN A 225 5.61 -26.26 -14.04
N GLN A 226 5.31 -25.57 -15.14
CA GLN A 226 5.33 -26.15 -16.49
C GLN A 226 6.71 -26.69 -16.90
N ASN A 227 7.78 -26.15 -16.30
CA ASN A 227 9.16 -26.59 -16.55
C ASN A 227 9.69 -27.57 -15.47
N GLY A 228 8.80 -28.13 -14.65
CA GLY A 228 9.14 -29.17 -13.68
C GLY A 228 9.75 -28.65 -12.37
N TYR A 229 9.73 -27.33 -12.15
CA TYR A 229 10.15 -26.75 -10.87
C TYR A 229 8.98 -26.74 -9.87
N GLY A 230 9.29 -26.86 -8.58
CA GLY A 230 8.28 -26.82 -7.52
C GLY A 230 7.64 -25.44 -7.39
N GLU A 231 6.50 -25.41 -6.68
CA GLU A 231 5.82 -24.15 -6.33
C GLU A 231 6.75 -23.20 -5.55
N LYS A 232 6.70 -21.93 -5.91
CA LYS A 232 7.45 -20.87 -5.21
C LYS A 232 6.45 -19.87 -4.65
N ASP A 233 6.65 -19.49 -3.40
CA ASP A 233 5.90 -18.39 -2.82
C ASP A 233 6.30 -17.03 -3.45
N TYR A 234 5.42 -16.07 -3.37
CA TYR A 234 5.63 -14.75 -3.97
C TYR A 234 6.85 -14.04 -3.36
N LYS A 235 7.13 -14.28 -2.08
CA LYS A 235 8.29 -13.69 -1.39
C LYS A 235 9.62 -14.21 -1.92
N MET A 236 9.66 -15.49 -2.30
CA MET A 236 10.83 -16.08 -2.95
C MET A 236 11.09 -15.41 -4.31
N ILE A 237 10.05 -15.29 -5.14
CA ILE A 237 10.14 -14.61 -6.43
C ILE A 237 10.59 -13.16 -6.25
N GLU A 238 9.95 -12.43 -5.36
CA GLU A 238 10.32 -11.04 -5.03
C GLU A 238 11.78 -10.91 -4.59
N ASN A 239 12.28 -11.81 -3.73
CA ASN A 239 13.66 -11.81 -3.30
C ASN A 239 14.64 -12.00 -4.45
N VAL A 240 14.31 -12.86 -5.43
CA VAL A 240 15.10 -13.02 -6.65
C VAL A 240 15.16 -11.72 -7.43
N LEU A 241 14.02 -11.07 -7.65
CA LEU A 241 13.93 -9.82 -8.41
C LEU A 241 14.65 -8.66 -7.72
N LEU A 242 14.65 -8.65 -6.39
CA LEU A 242 15.39 -7.69 -5.56
C LEU A 242 16.90 -8.02 -5.45
N GLY A 243 17.39 -9.07 -6.14
CA GLY A 243 18.80 -9.47 -6.07
C GLY A 243 19.24 -10.01 -4.71
N LYS A 244 18.31 -10.38 -3.83
CA LYS A 244 18.64 -10.97 -2.53
C LYS A 244 19.14 -12.39 -2.70
N ARG A 245 19.96 -12.84 -1.73
CA ARG A 245 20.44 -14.22 -1.70
C ARG A 245 19.26 -15.19 -1.53
N THR A 246 19.13 -16.13 -2.48
CA THR A 246 18.10 -17.18 -2.48
C THR A 246 18.74 -18.52 -2.84
N PHE A 247 18.17 -19.62 -2.31
CA PHE A 247 18.64 -20.98 -2.58
C PHE A 247 17.77 -21.61 -3.66
N ILE A 248 17.94 -21.16 -4.90
CA ILE A 248 17.27 -21.70 -6.09
C ILE A 248 18.32 -21.99 -7.17
N ALA A 249 17.99 -22.88 -8.11
CA ALA A 249 18.85 -23.17 -9.24
C ALA A 249 19.00 -21.95 -10.16
N GLU A 250 20.13 -21.85 -10.86
CA GLU A 250 20.40 -20.71 -11.74
C GLU A 250 19.42 -20.67 -12.93
N GLU A 251 18.97 -21.83 -13.40
CA GLU A 251 17.95 -21.94 -14.44
C GLU A 251 16.60 -21.38 -13.97
N GLU A 252 16.16 -21.69 -12.72
CA GLU A 252 14.96 -21.11 -12.14
C GLU A 252 15.08 -19.58 -12.01
N ARG A 253 16.23 -19.09 -11.57
CA ARG A 253 16.53 -17.65 -11.47
C ARG A 253 16.39 -16.96 -12.82
N ARG A 254 17.02 -17.51 -13.87
CA ARG A 254 16.92 -16.98 -15.24
C ARG A 254 15.49 -16.97 -15.74
N MET A 255 14.72 -18.01 -15.44
CA MET A 255 13.31 -18.09 -15.81
C MET A 255 12.49 -17.00 -15.15
N ILE A 256 12.65 -16.79 -13.83
CA ILE A 256 11.98 -15.72 -13.09
C ILE A 256 12.27 -14.35 -13.73
N ILE A 257 13.54 -14.08 -14.04
CA ILE A 257 13.96 -12.81 -14.66
C ILE A 257 13.33 -12.64 -16.05
N ASN A 258 13.36 -13.68 -16.88
CA ASN A 258 12.80 -13.63 -18.24
C ASN A 258 11.29 -13.45 -18.24
N GLU A 259 10.56 -14.18 -17.40
CA GLU A 259 9.10 -14.04 -17.28
C GLU A 259 8.72 -12.65 -16.74
N THR A 260 9.52 -12.08 -15.84
CA THR A 260 9.32 -10.70 -15.37
C THR A 260 9.48 -9.68 -16.49
N LYS A 261 10.48 -9.87 -17.35
CA LYS A 261 10.66 -9.03 -18.56
C LYS A 261 9.46 -9.13 -19.49
N LEU A 262 9.02 -10.34 -19.79
CA LEU A 262 7.82 -10.57 -20.62
C LEU A 262 6.57 -9.94 -20.02
N TYR A 263 6.47 -9.93 -18.69
CA TYR A 263 5.37 -9.26 -18.01
C TYR A 263 5.45 -7.73 -18.13
N ALA A 264 6.63 -7.14 -18.04
CA ALA A 264 6.83 -5.71 -18.29
C ALA A 264 6.47 -5.33 -19.74
N ASP A 265 6.88 -6.15 -20.72
CA ASP A 265 6.51 -5.97 -22.13
C ASP A 265 4.99 -6.08 -22.34
N LYS A 266 4.32 -7.02 -21.64
CA LYS A 266 2.84 -7.12 -21.63
C LYS A 266 2.19 -5.85 -21.11
N ILE A 267 2.73 -5.23 -20.05
CA ILE A 267 2.23 -3.96 -19.53
C ILE A 267 2.39 -2.85 -20.58
N ILE A 268 3.58 -2.68 -21.15
CA ILE A 268 3.87 -1.65 -22.17
C ILE A 268 2.90 -1.79 -23.35
N ASN A 269 2.74 -3.00 -23.89
CA ASN A 269 1.83 -3.27 -24.98
C ASN A 269 0.37 -2.94 -24.64
N ASN A 270 -0.08 -3.25 -23.42
CA ASN A 270 -1.42 -2.89 -22.96
C ASN A 270 -1.64 -1.38 -22.91
N LEU A 271 -0.65 -0.62 -22.42
CA LEU A 271 -0.71 0.84 -22.39
C LEU A 271 -0.78 1.44 -23.79
N GLN A 272 0.08 0.97 -24.71
CA GLN A 272 0.11 1.43 -26.12
C GLN A 272 -1.18 1.07 -26.88
N ASN A 273 -1.69 -0.15 -26.71
CA ASN A 273 -2.95 -0.60 -27.31
C ASN A 273 -4.17 0.20 -26.84
N ARG A 274 -4.08 0.87 -25.70
CA ARG A 274 -5.08 1.82 -25.18
C ARG A 274 -4.90 3.24 -25.70
N GLY A 275 -3.96 3.44 -26.63
CA GLY A 275 -3.71 4.71 -27.29
C GLY A 275 -2.81 5.66 -26.51
N LEU A 276 -2.08 5.16 -25.48
CA LEU A 276 -1.11 6.01 -24.79
C LEU A 276 0.09 6.27 -25.68
N LYS A 277 0.43 7.55 -25.76
CA LYS A 277 1.58 8.03 -26.52
C LYS A 277 2.80 8.12 -25.60
N LEU A 278 3.35 6.95 -25.22
CA LEU A 278 4.46 6.87 -24.26
C LEU A 278 5.74 7.54 -24.75
N ASN A 279 5.90 7.68 -26.08
CA ASN A 279 7.01 8.38 -26.71
C ASN A 279 6.79 9.90 -26.81
N ASP A 280 5.57 10.40 -26.57
CA ASP A 280 5.24 11.83 -26.68
C ASP A 280 5.12 12.48 -25.29
N TYR A 281 4.61 11.74 -24.31
CA TYR A 281 4.34 12.23 -22.95
C TYR A 281 5.14 11.49 -21.90
N PRO A 282 5.74 12.20 -20.93
CA PRO A 282 6.49 11.57 -19.86
C PRO A 282 5.58 10.77 -18.91
N SER A 283 6.17 9.84 -18.19
CA SER A 283 5.45 8.95 -17.27
C SER A 283 6.07 8.96 -15.87
N VAL A 284 5.23 9.07 -14.85
CA VAL A 284 5.61 8.93 -13.44
C VAL A 284 5.07 7.62 -12.92
N PHE A 285 5.97 6.78 -12.43
CA PHE A 285 5.64 5.49 -11.88
C PHE A 285 5.58 5.54 -10.35
N ILE A 286 4.56 4.91 -9.75
CA ILE A 286 4.38 4.81 -8.30
C ILE A 286 3.96 3.40 -7.90
N GLY A 287 4.35 2.99 -6.68
CA GLY A 287 4.01 1.69 -6.11
C GLY A 287 5.15 0.68 -6.14
N GLY A 288 5.01 -0.36 -5.31
CA GLY A 288 6.05 -1.40 -5.17
C GLY A 288 6.31 -2.18 -6.45
N GLY A 289 5.26 -2.47 -7.22
CA GLY A 289 5.38 -3.13 -8.51
C GLY A 289 6.11 -2.28 -9.55
N ALA A 290 5.91 -0.97 -9.52
CA ALA A 290 6.63 -0.05 -10.39
C ALA A 290 8.15 -0.09 -10.14
N LEU A 291 8.56 -0.09 -8.88
CA LEU A 291 9.99 -0.20 -8.51
C LEU A 291 10.59 -1.56 -8.89
N LEU A 292 9.83 -2.64 -8.73
CA LEU A 292 10.26 -3.98 -9.12
C LEU A 292 10.48 -4.10 -10.63
N LEU A 293 9.65 -3.43 -11.42
CA LEU A 293 9.69 -3.46 -12.88
C LEU A 293 10.52 -2.32 -13.50
N ARG A 294 11.05 -1.40 -12.70
CA ARG A 294 11.76 -0.20 -13.13
C ARG A 294 12.80 -0.46 -14.21
N LYS A 295 13.72 -1.40 -13.94
CA LYS A 295 14.79 -1.76 -14.88
C LYS A 295 14.25 -2.09 -16.28
N TYR A 296 13.19 -2.87 -16.34
CA TYR A 296 12.63 -3.32 -17.62
C TYR A 296 11.92 -2.17 -18.36
N PHE A 297 11.27 -1.24 -17.65
CA PHE A 297 10.66 -0.05 -18.26
C PHE A 297 11.74 0.90 -18.78
N GLU A 298 12.79 1.16 -18.00
CA GLU A 298 13.91 2.02 -18.42
C GLU A 298 14.68 1.43 -19.63
N GLU A 299 14.89 0.11 -19.66
CA GLU A 299 15.60 -0.59 -20.73
C GLU A 299 14.74 -0.80 -22.00
N SER A 300 13.41 -0.66 -21.93
CA SER A 300 12.51 -0.94 -23.05
C SER A 300 12.60 0.04 -24.20
N GLY A 301 13.04 1.27 -23.95
CA GLY A 301 13.00 2.37 -24.92
C GLY A 301 11.60 2.84 -25.31
N ALA A 302 10.53 2.34 -24.64
CA ALA A 302 9.15 2.66 -24.96
C ALA A 302 8.69 4.02 -24.42
N PHE A 303 9.41 4.59 -23.48
CA PHE A 303 9.04 5.83 -22.80
C PHE A 303 9.99 6.98 -23.16
N ILE A 304 9.44 8.15 -23.47
CA ILE A 304 10.28 9.34 -23.73
C ILE A 304 11.04 9.80 -22.48
N LYS A 305 10.39 9.71 -21.32
CA LYS A 305 10.95 10.03 -20.00
C LYS A 305 10.18 9.32 -18.91
N THR A 306 10.91 8.79 -17.93
CA THR A 306 10.32 8.14 -16.75
C THR A 306 10.85 8.76 -15.47
N GLU A 307 9.99 8.88 -14.46
CA GLU A 307 10.36 9.13 -13.07
C GLU A 307 9.69 8.11 -12.18
N PHE A 308 10.33 7.77 -11.06
CA PHE A 308 9.82 6.77 -10.11
C PHE A 308 9.71 7.37 -8.72
N VAL A 309 8.57 7.12 -8.07
CA VAL A 309 8.39 7.41 -6.65
C VAL A 309 9.13 6.35 -5.85
N GLU A 310 10.24 6.72 -5.25
CA GLU A 310 11.17 5.78 -4.58
C GLU A 310 10.59 5.19 -3.28
N ASN A 311 9.69 5.93 -2.61
CA ASN A 311 9.12 5.49 -1.37
C ASN A 311 7.76 4.83 -1.60
N THR A 312 7.66 3.53 -1.36
CA THR A 312 6.41 2.77 -1.51
C THR A 312 5.30 3.20 -0.55
N ARG A 313 5.62 4.02 0.46
CA ARG A 313 4.67 4.58 1.44
C ARG A 313 4.24 6.01 1.11
N GLU A 314 4.61 6.54 -0.05
CA GLU A 314 4.39 7.96 -0.39
C GLU A 314 2.91 8.34 -0.33
N ASN A 315 1.99 7.47 -0.75
CA ASN A 315 0.56 7.71 -0.62
C ASN A 315 0.19 7.98 0.86
N ALA A 316 0.55 7.10 1.77
CA ALA A 316 0.25 7.26 3.20
C ALA A 316 0.89 8.53 3.79
N ILE A 317 2.13 8.85 3.41
CA ILE A 317 2.81 10.09 3.82
C ILE A 317 2.02 11.31 3.34
N CYS A 318 1.58 11.30 2.08
CA CYS A 318 0.81 12.41 1.51
C CYS A 318 -0.59 12.51 2.09
N TYR A 319 -1.25 11.39 2.45
CA TYR A 319 -2.53 11.43 3.16
C TYR A 319 -2.40 12.09 4.53
N ALA A 320 -1.37 11.75 5.32
CA ALA A 320 -1.12 12.37 6.61
C ALA A 320 -0.88 13.88 6.50
N ARG A 321 -0.09 14.31 5.51
CA ARG A 321 0.15 15.73 5.23
C ARG A 321 -1.11 16.47 4.80
N ALA A 322 -1.94 15.83 3.98
CA ALA A 322 -3.16 16.44 3.46
C ALA A 322 -4.25 16.56 4.52
N VAL A 323 -4.38 15.60 5.43
CA VAL A 323 -5.35 15.68 6.51
C VAL A 323 -4.95 16.68 7.59
N ALA A 324 -3.66 17.00 7.71
CA ALA A 324 -3.12 18.01 8.63
C ALA A 324 -3.52 19.44 8.23
N ALA A 325 -3.64 19.70 6.93
CA ALA A 325 -4.08 20.97 6.37
C ALA A 325 -5.61 21.15 6.52
#